data_6312de090603117ca5f1717704590de2
#
_entry.id   6312de090603117ca5f1717704590de2
#
_cell.length_a   1.000
_cell.length_b   1.000
_cell.length_c   1.000
_cell.angle_alpha   90.00
_cell.angle_beta   90.00
_cell.angle_gamma   90.00
#
_symmetry.space_group_name_H-M   'P 1'
#
loop_
_entity.id
_entity.type
_entity.pdbx_description
1 polymer ?
#
loop_
_entity_poly.entity_id
_entity_poly.type
_entity_poly.pdbx_seq_one_letter_code
_entity_poly.pdbx_strand_id
1 'polypeptide(L)'
;LAIVCIRAERGGLVFFLLVILGTLAFPVLAPFQGLRYYGPILLGLLAVLWMRPTLVSGIRRIVILALFALQVPGALAMTWIGLRTPRSTAEQVVDWYLESRYKGLPIMVHPYQAAPAISGYLDRSVFCPATGSIVSYYSWTEPHYRLPPHELRRALVSSPYRNALLLADDPGLMDLANDTLSIVRIRGADQALIGSEELCVFLVGTRR
;
A
#
# COMPACT_ATOMS: atom_id res chain seq x y z
N LEU A 1 -15.66 25.55 6.45
CA LEU A 1 -16.24 26.37 5.39
C LEU A 1 -17.43 25.66 4.74
N ALA A 2 -17.34 24.37 4.32
CA ALA A 2 -18.44 23.58 3.78
C ALA A 2 -19.65 23.54 4.74
N ILE A 3 -19.43 23.32 6.04
CA ILE A 3 -20.46 23.33 7.08
C ILE A 3 -21.22 24.68 7.12
N VAL A 4 -20.52 25.80 6.99
CA VAL A 4 -21.15 27.14 6.98
C VAL A 4 -22.06 27.32 5.77
N CYS A 5 -21.66 26.80 4.60
CA CYS A 5 -22.47 26.87 3.38
C CYS A 5 -23.74 26.02 3.48
N ILE A 6 -23.71 24.89 4.22
CA ILE A 6 -24.80 23.92 4.33
C ILE A 6 -25.73 24.23 5.53
N ARG A 7 -25.31 25.09 6.46
CA ARG A 7 -26.02 25.37 7.73
C ARG A 7 -27.48 25.77 7.58
N ALA A 8 -27.84 26.37 6.44
CA ALA A 8 -29.22 26.79 6.18
C ALA A 8 -30.21 25.60 5.97
N GLU A 9 -29.67 24.40 5.71
CA GLU A 9 -30.45 23.20 5.39
C GLU A 9 -30.11 22.09 6.40
N ARG A 10 -30.96 21.95 7.44
CA ARG A 10 -30.70 21.00 8.54
C ARG A 10 -30.44 19.57 8.07
N GLY A 11 -31.21 19.05 7.10
CA GLY A 11 -31.06 17.69 6.59
C GLY A 11 -29.74 17.47 5.86
N GLY A 12 -29.35 18.41 5.00
CA GLY A 12 -28.06 18.36 4.31
C GLY A 12 -26.86 18.46 5.27
N LEU A 13 -26.98 19.32 6.30
CA LEU A 13 -25.96 19.44 7.33
C LEU A 13 -25.81 18.14 8.13
N VAL A 14 -26.91 17.53 8.58
CA VAL A 14 -26.90 16.27 9.33
C VAL A 14 -26.28 15.17 8.49
N PHE A 15 -26.68 15.00 7.24
CA PHE A 15 -26.08 14.02 6.33
C PHE A 15 -24.57 14.22 6.17
N PHE A 16 -24.12 15.45 5.92
CA PHE A 16 -22.72 15.75 5.74
C PHE A 16 -21.91 15.50 7.02
N LEU A 17 -22.43 15.84 8.20
CA LEU A 17 -21.80 15.55 9.48
C LEU A 17 -21.70 14.04 9.72
N LEU A 18 -22.73 13.26 9.37
CA LEU A 18 -22.67 11.80 9.47
C LEU A 18 -21.58 11.20 8.55
N VAL A 19 -21.42 11.71 7.33
CA VAL A 19 -20.34 11.30 6.43
C VAL A 19 -18.97 11.63 7.02
N ILE A 20 -18.79 12.84 7.58
CA ILE A 20 -17.53 13.21 8.25
C ILE A 20 -17.26 12.29 9.44
N LEU A 21 -18.23 12.14 10.34
CA LEU A 21 -18.05 11.29 11.53
C LEU A 21 -17.77 9.84 11.16
N GLY A 22 -18.51 9.29 10.19
CA GLY A 22 -18.23 7.93 9.69
C GLY A 22 -16.83 7.80 9.08
N THR A 23 -16.40 8.79 8.29
CA THR A 23 -15.07 8.78 7.68
C THR A 23 -13.95 8.92 8.72
N LEU A 24 -14.15 9.72 9.77
CA LEU A 24 -13.17 9.88 10.86
C LEU A 24 -13.18 8.70 11.83
N ALA A 25 -14.32 8.04 12.03
CA ALA A 25 -14.43 6.84 12.86
C ALA A 25 -13.82 5.60 12.17
N PHE A 26 -13.88 5.54 10.84
CA PHE A 26 -13.42 4.39 10.08
C PHE A 26 -11.95 4.03 10.32
N PRO A 27 -10.95 4.95 10.34
CA PRO A 27 -9.57 4.62 10.64
C PRO A 27 -9.34 4.14 12.08
N VAL A 28 -10.24 4.50 13.01
CA VAL A 28 -10.18 4.04 14.41
C VAL A 28 -10.66 2.59 14.51
N LEU A 29 -11.68 2.24 13.71
CA LEU A 29 -12.28 0.91 13.68
C LEU A 29 -11.53 -0.05 12.75
N ALA A 30 -10.92 0.48 11.70
CA ALA A 30 -10.12 -0.28 10.73
C ALA A 30 -8.74 0.39 10.60
N PRO A 31 -7.66 -0.26 11.06
CA PRO A 31 -6.31 0.34 11.15
C PRO A 31 -5.63 0.58 9.80
N PHE A 32 -6.39 0.64 8.71
CA PHE A 32 -5.88 0.93 7.38
C PHE A 32 -5.73 2.44 7.20
N GLN A 33 -4.51 2.95 7.37
CA GLN A 33 -4.21 4.36 7.18
C GLN A 33 -3.92 4.66 5.71
N GLY A 34 -4.69 5.60 5.13
CA GLY A 34 -4.43 6.09 3.78
C GLY A 34 -5.31 7.29 3.41
N LEU A 35 -4.74 8.28 2.72
CA LEU A 35 -5.44 9.48 2.23
C LEU A 35 -6.71 9.16 1.42
N ARG A 36 -6.76 8.00 0.77
CA ARG A 36 -7.93 7.51 0.00
C ARG A 36 -9.22 7.39 0.83
N TYR A 37 -9.12 7.23 2.15
CA TYR A 37 -10.29 7.11 3.03
C TYR A 37 -11.00 8.44 3.28
N TYR A 38 -10.39 9.56 2.93
CA TYR A 38 -11.04 10.88 3.04
C TYR A 38 -11.87 11.26 1.80
N GLY A 39 -11.78 10.49 0.70
CA GLY A 39 -12.59 10.67 -0.50
C GLY A 39 -14.11 10.74 -0.24
N PRO A 40 -14.70 9.89 0.64
CA PRO A 40 -16.11 9.95 0.99
C PRO A 40 -16.59 11.31 1.51
N ILE A 41 -15.74 12.10 2.17
CA ILE A 41 -16.09 13.47 2.62
C ILE A 41 -16.40 14.37 1.41
N LEU A 42 -15.56 14.31 0.38
CA LEU A 42 -15.79 15.05 -0.86
C LEU A 42 -17.04 14.57 -1.58
N LEU A 43 -17.23 13.24 -1.66
CA LEU A 43 -18.43 12.66 -2.28
C LEU A 43 -19.70 13.04 -1.51
N GLY A 44 -19.66 13.04 -0.17
CA GLY A 44 -20.76 13.50 0.67
C GLY A 44 -21.10 14.99 0.43
N LEU A 45 -20.08 15.84 0.30
CA LEU A 45 -20.28 17.24 -0.05
C LEU A 45 -20.95 17.39 -1.43
N LEU A 46 -20.45 16.67 -2.44
CA LEU A 46 -21.02 16.68 -3.79
C LEU A 46 -22.46 16.21 -3.80
N ALA A 47 -22.80 15.15 -3.05
CA ALA A 47 -24.16 14.64 -2.93
C ALA A 47 -25.11 15.69 -2.33
N VAL A 48 -24.69 16.38 -1.26
CA VAL A 48 -25.50 17.47 -0.66
C VAL A 48 -25.72 18.62 -1.65
N LEU A 49 -24.69 19.04 -2.37
CA LEU A 49 -24.79 20.10 -3.36
C LEU A 49 -25.68 19.70 -4.53
N TRP A 50 -25.66 18.45 -4.94
CA TRP A 50 -26.53 17.93 -6.00
C TRP A 50 -27.98 17.83 -5.57
N MET A 51 -28.24 17.36 -4.35
CA MET A 51 -29.62 17.29 -3.81
C MET A 51 -30.24 18.65 -3.54
N ARG A 52 -29.42 19.68 -3.33
CA ARG A 52 -29.88 21.04 -2.95
C ARG A 52 -29.17 22.11 -3.79
N PRO A 53 -29.49 22.24 -5.09
CA PRO A 53 -28.81 23.17 -5.99
C PRO A 53 -28.99 24.64 -5.55
N THR A 54 -30.05 24.99 -4.75
CA THR A 54 -30.25 26.32 -4.18
C THR A 54 -29.14 26.75 -3.22
N LEU A 55 -28.40 25.81 -2.62
CA LEU A 55 -27.21 26.10 -1.81
C LEU A 55 -26.05 26.70 -2.64
N VAL A 56 -26.10 26.52 -3.95
CA VAL A 56 -25.04 26.93 -4.88
C VAL A 56 -25.38 28.28 -5.53
N SER A 57 -25.97 29.23 -4.79
CA SER A 57 -26.30 30.55 -5.30
C SER A 57 -25.38 31.65 -4.77
N GLY A 58 -25.22 32.72 -5.54
CA GLY A 58 -24.47 33.91 -5.15
C GLY A 58 -23.02 33.62 -4.72
N ILE A 59 -22.58 34.27 -3.64
CA ILE A 59 -21.21 34.13 -3.10
C ILE A 59 -20.86 32.68 -2.72
N ARG A 60 -21.84 31.87 -2.27
CA ARG A 60 -21.61 30.47 -1.91
C ARG A 60 -21.14 29.66 -3.11
N ARG A 61 -21.68 29.92 -4.31
CA ARG A 61 -21.18 29.27 -5.56
C ARG A 61 -19.71 29.58 -5.81
N ILE A 62 -19.32 30.84 -5.64
CA ILE A 62 -17.92 31.25 -5.84
C ILE A 62 -17.00 30.52 -4.86
N VAL A 63 -17.38 30.48 -3.58
CA VAL A 63 -16.62 29.79 -2.54
C VAL A 63 -16.46 28.29 -2.83
N ILE A 64 -17.55 27.61 -3.21
CA ILE A 64 -17.52 26.19 -3.54
C ILE A 64 -16.63 25.93 -4.77
N LEU A 65 -16.80 26.74 -5.83
CA LEU A 65 -15.96 26.62 -7.03
C LEU A 65 -14.49 26.87 -6.73
N ALA A 66 -14.17 27.85 -5.86
CA ALA A 66 -12.80 28.12 -5.43
C ALA A 66 -12.20 26.93 -4.64
N LEU A 67 -13.00 26.27 -3.77
CA LEU A 67 -12.54 25.08 -3.05
C LEU A 67 -12.23 23.92 -4.00
N PHE A 68 -13.04 23.69 -5.03
CA PHE A 68 -12.74 22.68 -6.04
C PHE A 68 -11.53 23.08 -6.89
N ALA A 69 -11.45 24.35 -7.31
CA ALA A 69 -10.32 24.84 -8.09
C ALA A 69 -8.98 24.70 -7.37
N LEU A 70 -8.95 24.91 -6.05
CA LEU A 70 -7.76 24.70 -5.23
C LEU A 70 -7.29 23.24 -5.16
N GLN A 71 -8.18 22.27 -5.43
CA GLN A 71 -7.80 20.85 -5.44
C GLN A 71 -7.15 20.43 -6.77
N VAL A 72 -7.43 21.15 -7.87
CA VAL A 72 -6.93 20.81 -9.20
C VAL A 72 -5.39 20.79 -9.26
N PRO A 73 -4.66 21.82 -8.76
CA PRO A 73 -3.20 21.77 -8.77
C PRO A 73 -2.63 20.59 -7.99
N GLY A 74 -3.21 20.29 -6.82
CA GLY A 74 -2.80 19.13 -6.02
C GLY A 74 -3.05 17.80 -6.73
N ALA A 75 -4.21 17.65 -7.35
CA ALA A 75 -4.56 16.45 -8.12
C ALA A 75 -3.62 16.28 -9.34
N LEU A 76 -3.34 17.37 -10.06
CA LEU A 76 -2.40 17.35 -11.20
C LEU A 76 -0.98 17.01 -10.75
N ALA A 77 -0.50 17.60 -9.66
CA ALA A 77 0.82 17.31 -9.10
C ALA A 77 0.92 15.82 -8.69
N MET A 78 -0.07 15.28 -7.97
CA MET A 78 -0.09 13.88 -7.57
C MET A 78 -0.19 12.93 -8.77
N THR A 79 -0.98 13.29 -9.79
CA THR A 79 -1.04 12.52 -11.05
C THR A 79 0.32 12.52 -11.75
N TRP A 80 0.96 13.69 -11.84
CA TRP A 80 2.29 13.83 -12.45
C TRP A 80 3.36 13.02 -11.71
N ILE A 81 3.38 13.08 -10.38
CA ILE A 81 4.27 12.26 -9.56
C ILE A 81 3.98 10.77 -9.79
N GLY A 82 2.71 10.36 -9.76
CA GLY A 82 2.31 8.97 -9.96
C GLY A 82 2.60 8.41 -11.36
N LEU A 83 2.70 9.27 -12.37
CA LEU A 83 3.12 8.89 -13.74
C LEU A 83 4.65 8.73 -13.86
N ARG A 84 5.42 9.40 -13.01
CA ARG A 84 6.89 9.41 -13.08
C ARG A 84 7.55 8.49 -12.06
N THR A 85 6.91 8.25 -10.95
CA THR A 85 7.44 7.44 -9.87
C THR A 85 6.58 6.19 -9.73
N PRO A 86 7.13 4.98 -9.85
CA PRO A 86 6.37 3.76 -9.67
C PRO A 86 5.82 3.71 -8.25
N ARG A 87 4.62 3.16 -8.08
CA ARG A 87 4.02 3.00 -6.75
C ARG A 87 4.80 2.03 -5.89
N SER A 88 5.36 1.01 -6.53
CA SER A 88 6.10 -0.07 -5.90
C SER A 88 7.29 -0.44 -6.78
N THR A 89 8.35 -0.94 -6.19
CA THR A 89 9.52 -1.43 -6.93
C THR A 89 9.34 -2.87 -7.45
N ALA A 90 8.14 -3.44 -7.32
CA ALA A 90 7.87 -4.83 -7.69
C ALA A 90 8.21 -5.14 -9.16
N GLU A 91 7.78 -4.29 -10.11
CA GLU A 91 8.09 -4.44 -11.53
C GLU A 91 9.60 -4.45 -11.78
N GLN A 92 10.30 -3.44 -11.29
CA GLN A 92 11.75 -3.29 -11.47
C GLN A 92 12.54 -4.47 -10.87
N VAL A 93 12.07 -5.00 -9.74
CA VAL A 93 12.70 -6.16 -9.10
C VAL A 93 12.44 -7.43 -9.90
N VAL A 94 11.25 -7.59 -10.46
CA VAL A 94 10.91 -8.74 -11.30
C VAL A 94 11.69 -8.71 -12.61
N ASP A 95 11.75 -7.56 -13.29
CA ASP A 95 12.54 -7.41 -14.52
C ASP A 95 14.02 -7.75 -14.27
N TRP A 96 14.58 -7.18 -13.20
CA TRP A 96 15.95 -7.52 -12.79
C TRP A 96 16.12 -9.03 -12.52
N TYR A 97 15.16 -9.67 -11.83
CA TYR A 97 15.21 -11.10 -11.56
C TYR A 97 15.22 -11.91 -12.86
N LEU A 98 14.35 -11.57 -13.82
CA LEU A 98 14.23 -12.28 -15.09
C LEU A 98 15.50 -12.19 -15.94
N GLU A 99 16.27 -11.10 -15.82
CA GLU A 99 17.52 -10.86 -16.51
C GLU A 99 18.75 -11.37 -15.73
N SER A 100 18.60 -11.61 -14.44
CA SER A 100 19.71 -11.96 -13.55
C SER A 100 20.13 -13.43 -13.67
N ARG A 101 21.36 -13.73 -13.21
CA ARG A 101 21.84 -15.11 -13.01
C ARG A 101 21.05 -15.91 -11.97
N TYR A 102 20.19 -15.25 -11.21
CA TYR A 102 19.36 -15.86 -10.17
C TYR A 102 18.00 -16.32 -10.70
N LYS A 103 17.74 -16.12 -11.99
CA LYS A 103 16.54 -16.62 -12.68
C LYS A 103 16.43 -18.13 -12.47
N GLY A 104 15.31 -18.56 -11.93
CA GLY A 104 15.07 -19.97 -11.60
C GLY A 104 15.17 -20.29 -10.12
N LEU A 105 15.78 -19.44 -9.28
CA LEU A 105 15.64 -19.61 -7.84
C LEU A 105 14.21 -19.37 -7.39
N PRO A 106 13.72 -20.09 -6.37
CA PRO A 106 12.46 -19.80 -5.74
C PRO A 106 12.43 -18.39 -5.19
N ILE A 107 11.28 -17.73 -5.28
CA ILE A 107 11.08 -16.39 -4.73
C ILE A 107 10.23 -16.48 -3.47
N MET A 108 10.74 -15.89 -2.41
CA MET A 108 10.02 -15.62 -1.16
C MET A 108 9.75 -14.12 -1.05
N VAL A 109 8.59 -13.75 -0.52
CA VAL A 109 8.20 -12.34 -0.40
C VAL A 109 7.77 -12.03 1.03
N HIS A 110 8.35 -10.97 1.60
CA HIS A 110 8.01 -10.41 2.89
C HIS A 110 8.09 -8.87 2.83
N PRO A 111 7.08 -8.14 3.26
CA PRO A 111 5.82 -8.56 3.90
C PRO A 111 4.81 -9.15 2.91
N TYR A 112 3.78 -9.79 3.44
CA TYR A 112 2.73 -10.46 2.66
C TYR A 112 2.06 -9.54 1.61
N GLN A 113 1.91 -8.25 1.92
CA GLN A 113 1.28 -7.26 1.03
C GLN A 113 2.01 -7.10 -0.32
N ALA A 114 3.31 -7.38 -0.38
CA ALA A 114 4.08 -7.27 -1.61
C ALA A 114 3.90 -8.50 -2.54
N ALA A 115 3.44 -9.64 -1.99
CA ALA A 115 3.34 -10.89 -2.72
C ALA A 115 2.42 -10.83 -3.96
N PRO A 116 1.22 -10.21 -3.93
CA PRO A 116 0.36 -10.12 -5.10
C PRO A 116 0.98 -9.33 -6.26
N ALA A 117 1.68 -8.23 -5.97
CA ALA A 117 2.34 -7.44 -7.00
C ALA A 117 3.46 -8.26 -7.67
N ILE A 118 4.33 -8.89 -6.87
CA ILE A 118 5.40 -9.74 -7.39
C ILE A 118 4.83 -10.93 -8.17
N SER A 119 3.79 -11.60 -7.64
CA SER A 119 3.14 -12.73 -8.30
C SER A 119 2.52 -12.31 -9.65
N GLY A 120 1.88 -11.13 -9.70
CA GLY A 120 1.28 -10.60 -10.92
C GLY A 120 2.30 -10.31 -12.02
N TYR A 121 3.43 -9.68 -11.68
CA TYR A 121 4.49 -9.40 -12.66
C TYR A 121 5.24 -10.66 -13.11
N LEU A 122 5.35 -11.68 -12.23
CA LEU A 122 6.00 -12.95 -12.55
C LEU A 122 5.08 -13.93 -13.29
N ASP A 123 3.78 -13.67 -13.33
CA ASP A 123 2.74 -14.60 -13.80
C ASP A 123 2.83 -15.98 -13.12
N ARG A 124 3.20 -16.00 -11.84
CA ARG A 124 3.29 -17.21 -11.02
C ARG A 124 3.17 -16.89 -9.53
N SER A 125 2.72 -17.89 -8.78
CA SER A 125 2.65 -17.80 -7.32
C SER A 125 4.05 -17.73 -6.68
N VAL A 126 4.15 -17.06 -5.54
CA VAL A 126 5.36 -16.90 -4.75
C VAL A 126 5.17 -17.46 -3.34
N PHE A 127 6.25 -17.83 -2.68
CA PHE A 127 6.18 -18.29 -1.30
C PHE A 127 6.19 -17.11 -0.33
N CYS A 128 5.26 -17.11 0.63
CA CYS A 128 5.22 -16.11 1.68
C CYS A 128 5.60 -16.73 3.03
N PRO A 129 6.74 -16.32 3.63
CA PRO A 129 7.12 -16.82 4.96
C PRO A 129 6.10 -16.51 6.05
N ALA A 130 5.35 -15.40 5.94
CA ALA A 130 4.38 -15.00 6.93
C ALA A 130 3.18 -15.95 7.03
N THR A 131 2.78 -16.56 5.92
CA THR A 131 1.69 -17.55 5.87
C THR A 131 2.20 -19.00 5.81
N GLY A 132 3.50 -19.20 5.57
CA GLY A 132 4.08 -20.52 5.35
C GLY A 132 3.58 -21.21 4.09
N SER A 133 2.99 -20.48 3.14
CA SER A 133 2.29 -21.00 1.97
C SER A 133 2.69 -20.29 0.67
N ILE A 134 2.31 -20.90 -0.45
CA ILE A 134 2.43 -20.30 -1.78
C ILE A 134 1.20 -19.43 -2.01
N VAL A 135 1.42 -18.17 -2.39
CA VAL A 135 0.38 -17.16 -2.56
C VAL A 135 0.50 -16.46 -3.92
N SER A 136 -0.65 -16.08 -4.48
CA SER A 136 -0.75 -15.30 -5.72
C SER A 136 -1.68 -14.10 -5.61
N TYR A 137 -2.44 -14.01 -4.51
CA TYR A 137 -3.41 -12.94 -4.26
C TYR A 137 -3.36 -12.49 -2.80
N TYR A 138 -3.95 -11.34 -2.54
CA TYR A 138 -4.05 -10.78 -1.20
C TYR A 138 -5.34 -11.26 -0.51
N SER A 139 -5.19 -11.91 0.64
CA SER A 139 -6.33 -12.24 1.50
C SER A 139 -6.43 -11.22 2.65
N TRP A 140 -7.57 -10.57 2.76
CA TRP A 140 -7.84 -9.61 3.83
C TRP A 140 -8.07 -10.27 5.19
N THR A 141 -8.19 -11.59 5.20
CA THR A 141 -8.45 -12.39 6.42
C THR A 141 -7.17 -12.86 7.11
N GLU A 142 -6.02 -12.73 6.45
CA GLU A 142 -4.74 -13.15 7.03
C GLU A 142 -4.27 -12.15 8.11
N PRO A 143 -4.09 -12.60 9.36
CA PRO A 143 -3.77 -11.71 10.48
C PRO A 143 -2.30 -11.26 10.51
N HIS A 144 -1.40 -11.94 9.81
CA HIS A 144 0.04 -11.73 9.92
C HIS A 144 0.65 -11.22 8.63
N TYR A 145 0.55 -9.93 8.41
CA TYR A 145 1.11 -9.30 7.22
C TYR A 145 2.62 -9.11 7.29
N ARG A 146 3.16 -8.93 8.50
CA ARG A 146 4.58 -8.73 8.75
C ARG A 146 4.98 -9.54 9.99
N LEU A 147 5.93 -10.44 9.82
CA LEU A 147 6.50 -11.19 10.94
C LEU A 147 7.55 -10.35 11.67
N PRO A 148 7.61 -10.43 13.00
CA PRO A 148 8.75 -9.91 13.73
C PRO A 148 10.03 -10.67 13.36
N PRO A 149 11.22 -10.06 13.52
CA PRO A 149 12.49 -10.62 13.04
C PRO A 149 12.76 -12.06 13.47
N HIS A 150 12.49 -12.41 14.72
CA HIS A 150 12.72 -13.75 15.25
C HIS A 150 11.79 -14.82 14.66
N GLU A 151 10.54 -14.46 14.36
CA GLU A 151 9.57 -15.34 13.70
C GLU A 151 9.91 -15.48 12.21
N LEU A 152 10.27 -14.38 11.54
CA LEU A 152 10.71 -14.41 10.16
C LEU A 152 11.94 -15.33 9.99
N ARG A 153 12.93 -15.22 10.88
CA ARG A 153 14.07 -16.13 10.88
C ARG A 153 13.64 -17.58 11.00
N ARG A 154 12.73 -17.90 11.92
CA ARG A 154 12.20 -19.27 12.08
C ARG A 154 11.49 -19.74 10.81
N ALA A 155 10.66 -18.90 10.21
CA ALA A 155 9.94 -19.19 8.98
C ALA A 155 10.90 -19.42 7.79
N LEU A 156 11.97 -18.63 7.68
CA LEU A 156 12.99 -18.83 6.64
C LEU A 156 13.75 -20.16 6.81
N VAL A 157 14.12 -20.51 8.04
CA VAL A 157 14.81 -21.78 8.33
C VAL A 157 13.90 -22.99 8.06
N SER A 158 12.62 -22.88 8.37
CA SER A 158 11.62 -23.93 8.13
C SER A 158 11.07 -23.95 6.70
N SER A 159 11.46 -23.00 5.85
CA SER A 159 11.00 -22.94 4.47
C SER A 159 11.37 -24.21 3.68
N PRO A 160 10.60 -24.58 2.65
CA PRO A 160 10.92 -25.77 1.84
C PRO A 160 12.16 -25.57 0.96
N TYR A 161 12.70 -24.35 0.87
CA TYR A 161 13.79 -24.00 -0.04
C TYR A 161 15.12 -23.89 0.70
N ARG A 162 16.15 -24.56 0.17
CA ARG A 162 17.54 -24.42 0.68
C ARG A 162 18.19 -23.11 0.27
N ASN A 163 17.93 -22.70 -0.98
CA ASN A 163 18.39 -21.44 -1.54
C ASN A 163 17.20 -20.77 -2.20
N ALA A 164 16.96 -19.51 -1.88
CA ALA A 164 15.88 -18.73 -2.44
C ALA A 164 16.24 -17.24 -2.47
N LEU A 165 15.54 -16.48 -3.30
CA LEU A 165 15.55 -15.03 -3.22
C LEU A 165 14.44 -14.57 -2.28
N LEU A 166 14.79 -13.76 -1.29
CA LEU A 166 13.83 -13.07 -0.43
C LEU A 166 13.73 -11.62 -0.90
N LEU A 167 12.52 -11.23 -1.27
CA LEU A 167 12.15 -9.84 -1.56
C LEU A 167 11.52 -9.26 -0.29
N ALA A 168 12.14 -8.23 0.26
CA ALA A 168 11.68 -7.64 1.51
C ALA A 168 11.91 -6.13 1.55
N ASP A 169 11.05 -5.43 2.28
CA ASP A 169 11.10 -3.99 2.46
C ASP A 169 11.99 -3.53 3.63
N ASP A 170 12.63 -4.45 4.34
CA ASP A 170 13.50 -4.16 5.48
C ASP A 170 14.98 -4.42 5.13
N PRO A 171 15.80 -3.37 5.03
CA PRO A 171 17.24 -3.52 4.77
C PRO A 171 18.00 -4.16 5.94
N GLY A 172 17.45 -4.15 7.16
CA GLY A 172 18.07 -4.72 8.37
C GLY A 172 17.98 -6.24 8.48
N LEU A 173 17.36 -6.93 7.51
CA LEU A 173 17.23 -8.39 7.53
C LEU A 173 18.55 -9.15 7.54
N MET A 174 19.66 -8.52 7.17
CA MET A 174 21.00 -9.14 7.26
C MET A 174 21.37 -9.52 8.70
N ASP A 175 20.84 -8.83 9.70
CA ASP A 175 21.08 -9.11 11.12
C ASP A 175 20.43 -10.43 11.59
N LEU A 176 19.55 -11.02 10.77
CA LEU A 176 18.96 -12.33 11.04
C LEU A 176 19.88 -13.49 10.68
N ALA A 177 20.98 -13.24 9.97
CA ALA A 177 21.96 -14.28 9.60
C ALA A 177 22.61 -14.91 10.84
N ASN A 178 22.82 -16.22 10.79
CA ASN A 178 23.50 -17.00 11.82
C ASN A 178 24.15 -18.27 11.22
N ASP A 179 24.59 -19.19 12.06
CA ASP A 179 25.26 -20.44 11.62
C ASP A 179 24.35 -21.32 10.73
N THR A 180 23.01 -21.22 10.89
CA THR A 180 22.04 -22.03 10.12
C THR A 180 21.41 -21.27 8.96
N LEU A 181 21.45 -19.94 8.97
CA LEU A 181 20.81 -19.08 7.99
C LEU A 181 21.79 -18.04 7.44
N SER A 182 22.09 -18.14 6.16
CA SER A 182 22.89 -17.15 5.42
C SER A 182 21.95 -16.18 4.72
N ILE A 183 22.15 -14.89 4.92
CA ILE A 183 21.41 -13.82 4.22
C ILE A 183 22.42 -12.85 3.64
N VAL A 184 22.38 -12.67 2.33
CA VAL A 184 23.26 -11.76 1.60
C VAL A 184 22.40 -10.82 0.78
N ARG A 185 22.54 -9.53 1.01
CA ARG A 185 21.86 -8.52 0.19
C ARG A 185 22.51 -8.45 -1.19
N ILE A 186 21.72 -8.67 -2.24
CA ILE A 186 22.17 -8.64 -3.63
C ILE A 186 21.86 -7.30 -4.28
N ARG A 187 20.66 -6.77 -3.99
CA ARG A 187 20.19 -5.49 -4.55
C ARG A 187 19.54 -4.66 -3.46
N GLY A 188 19.82 -3.36 -3.46
CA GLY A 188 19.12 -2.39 -2.62
C GLY A 188 17.71 -2.08 -3.14
N ALA A 189 16.92 -1.44 -2.30
CA ALA A 189 15.66 -0.87 -2.73
C ALA A 189 15.90 0.27 -3.73
N ASP A 190 15.10 0.31 -4.77
CA ASP A 190 14.95 1.48 -5.63
C ASP A 190 13.85 2.39 -5.04
N GLN A 191 13.83 3.67 -5.44
CA GLN A 191 12.88 4.63 -4.91
C GLN A 191 11.46 4.31 -5.40
N ALA A 192 10.51 4.18 -4.47
CA ALA A 192 9.10 4.04 -4.74
C ALA A 192 8.29 5.23 -4.21
N LEU A 193 7.10 5.46 -4.75
CA LEU A 193 6.17 6.48 -4.26
C LEU A 193 5.71 6.19 -2.83
N ILE A 194 5.57 4.90 -2.49
CA ILE A 194 5.22 4.42 -1.16
C ILE A 194 6.45 3.74 -0.58
N GLY A 195 7.11 4.36 0.40
CA GLY A 195 8.36 3.86 0.97
C GLY A 195 8.26 2.44 1.57
N SER A 196 7.07 2.01 2.02
CA SER A 196 6.84 0.64 2.48
C SER A 196 6.79 -0.40 1.34
N GLU A 197 6.90 0.03 0.09
CA GLU A 197 6.93 -0.83 -1.09
C GLU A 197 8.29 -0.81 -1.79
N GLU A 198 9.32 -0.31 -1.11
CA GLU A 198 10.72 -0.37 -1.55
C GLU A 198 11.29 -1.75 -1.22
N LEU A 199 11.44 -2.60 -2.22
CA LEU A 199 11.88 -3.97 -2.03
C LEU A 199 13.39 -4.12 -2.23
N CYS A 200 14.06 -4.65 -1.21
CA CYS A 200 15.43 -5.16 -1.30
C CYS A 200 15.42 -6.63 -1.69
N VAL A 201 16.46 -7.07 -2.37
CA VAL A 201 16.64 -8.47 -2.78
C VAL A 201 17.76 -9.10 -1.96
N PHE A 202 17.46 -10.20 -1.31
CA PHE A 202 18.40 -10.98 -0.53
C PHE A 202 18.51 -12.41 -1.07
N LEU A 203 19.72 -12.94 -1.10
CA LEU A 203 19.94 -14.37 -1.27
C LEU A 203 19.90 -15.02 0.11
N VAL A 204 19.00 -15.95 0.28
CA VAL A 204 18.80 -16.70 1.53
C VAL A 204 19.26 -18.12 1.31
N GLY A 205 20.17 -18.60 2.15
CA GLY A 205 20.65 -19.97 2.16
C GLY A 205 20.47 -20.62 3.53
N THR A 206 19.90 -21.83 3.59
CA THR A 206 19.81 -22.61 4.84
C THR A 206 20.84 -23.73 4.83
N ARG A 207 21.68 -23.79 5.87
CA ARG A 207 22.56 -24.91 6.14
C ARG A 207 21.79 -25.96 6.93
N ARG A 208 21.42 -27.04 6.29
CA ARG A 208 20.84 -28.24 6.94
C ARG A 208 21.91 -29.33 7.04
#